data_3951056cb6152e2ac519df89af420d61
#
_entry.id   3951056cb6152e2ac519df89af420d61
#
_cell.length_a   1.000
_cell.length_b   1.000
_cell.length_c   1.000
_cell.angle_alpha   90.00
_cell.angle_beta   90.00
_cell.angle_gamma   90.00
#
_symmetry.space_group_name_H-M   'P 1'
#
loop_
_entity.id
_entity.type
_entity.pdbx_description
1 polymer ?
#
loop_
_entity_poly.entity_id
_entity_poly.type
_entity_poly.pdbx_seq_one_letter_code
_entity_poly.pdbx_strand_id
1 'polypeptide(L)'
;FVGFIIGCAASMSLVMSQGNILHTIVYYACLPLKELSVGAATIGMSFVITLINIVIPSASAKVAILCPIIQPMCETLGIPLQVGVSAFMFGDKLTNILSPFLGITVGSLALANIPYNKYAKWVLPILVILAMVSYVCLFVLAQIGWQG
;
A
#
# COMPACT_ATOMS: atom_id res chain seq x y z
N PHE A 1 20.23 -11.97 7.67
CA PHE A 1 19.19 -12.27 6.65
C PHE A 1 18.45 -10.99 6.21
N VAL A 2 17.93 -10.18 7.15
CA VAL A 2 17.22 -8.93 6.83
C VAL A 2 18.10 -7.92 6.09
N GLY A 3 19.36 -7.73 6.51
CA GLY A 3 20.31 -6.83 5.84
C GLY A 3 20.62 -7.24 4.40
N PHE A 4 20.67 -8.54 4.10
CA PHE A 4 20.85 -9.05 2.74
C PHE A 4 19.63 -8.72 1.85
N ILE A 5 18.42 -8.89 2.38
CA ILE A 5 17.18 -8.53 1.64
C ILE A 5 17.14 -7.03 1.34
N ILE A 6 17.49 -6.18 2.32
CA ILE A 6 17.55 -4.73 2.13
C ILE A 6 18.62 -4.36 1.08
N GLY A 7 19.79 -5.01 1.12
CA GLY A 7 20.84 -4.79 0.12
C GLY A 7 20.41 -5.19 -1.30
N CYS A 8 19.77 -6.34 -1.46
CA CYS A 8 19.21 -6.76 -2.75
C CYS A 8 18.13 -5.80 -3.26
N ALA A 9 17.24 -5.34 -2.39
CA ALA A 9 16.19 -4.39 -2.76
C ALA A 9 16.77 -3.03 -3.16
N ALA A 10 17.78 -2.54 -2.45
CA ALA A 10 18.48 -1.31 -2.81
C ALA A 10 19.19 -1.43 -4.17
N SER A 11 19.87 -2.54 -4.42
CA SER A 11 20.52 -2.81 -5.71
C SER A 11 19.51 -2.88 -6.86
N MET A 12 18.37 -3.53 -6.65
CA MET A 12 17.28 -3.59 -7.63
C MET A 12 16.72 -2.20 -7.94
N SER A 13 16.49 -1.39 -6.90
CA SER A 13 16.03 0.00 -7.04
C SER A 13 17.01 0.85 -7.86
N LEU A 14 18.32 0.66 -7.64
CA LEU A 14 19.38 1.37 -8.35
C LEU A 14 19.40 1.00 -9.83
N VAL A 15 19.29 -0.28 -10.16
CA VAL A 15 19.23 -0.77 -11.56
C VAL A 15 17.97 -0.27 -12.25
N MET A 16 16.81 -0.28 -11.59
CA MET A 16 15.55 0.22 -12.14
C MET A 16 15.60 1.74 -12.39
N SER A 17 16.27 2.48 -11.51
CA SER A 17 16.47 3.93 -11.67
C SER A 17 17.38 4.24 -12.85
N GLN A 18 18.53 3.58 -12.94
CA GLN A 18 19.47 3.76 -14.04
C GLN A 18 18.91 3.33 -15.40
N GLY A 19 18.07 2.29 -15.40
CA GLY A 19 17.38 1.82 -16.61
C GLY A 19 16.17 2.65 -17.04
N ASN A 20 15.85 3.76 -16.34
CA ASN A 20 14.61 4.54 -16.52
C ASN A 20 13.31 3.72 -16.39
N ILE A 21 13.39 2.48 -15.91
CA ILE A 21 12.24 1.60 -15.71
C ILE A 21 11.33 2.18 -14.63
N LEU A 22 11.94 2.72 -13.57
CA LEU A 22 11.22 3.35 -12.47
C LEU A 22 10.34 4.51 -12.97
N HIS A 23 10.91 5.40 -13.79
CA HIS A 23 10.19 6.53 -14.38
C HIS A 23 9.03 6.08 -15.27
N THR A 24 9.20 5.00 -16.02
CA THR A 24 8.16 4.42 -16.86
C THR A 24 7.02 3.86 -16.03
N ILE A 25 7.31 3.11 -14.97
CA ILE A 25 6.30 2.56 -14.05
C ILE A 25 5.53 3.70 -13.37
N VAL A 26 6.24 4.70 -12.85
CA VAL A 26 5.63 5.88 -12.21
C VAL A 26 4.74 6.62 -13.19
N TYR A 27 5.21 6.85 -14.42
CA TYR A 27 4.44 7.54 -15.45
C TYR A 27 3.11 6.83 -15.73
N TYR A 28 3.14 5.53 -16.02
CA TYR A 28 1.92 4.75 -16.29
C TYR A 28 1.01 4.62 -15.06
N ALA A 29 1.57 4.51 -13.87
CA ALA A 29 0.79 4.45 -12.63
C ALA A 29 0.12 5.79 -12.31
N CYS A 30 0.79 6.92 -12.61
CA CYS A 30 0.24 8.26 -12.41
C CYS A 30 -0.74 8.69 -13.50
N LEU A 31 -0.70 8.08 -14.68
CA LEU A 31 -1.49 8.51 -15.83
C LEU A 31 -3.00 8.57 -15.52
N PRO A 32 -3.64 7.55 -14.92
CA PRO A 32 -5.04 7.61 -14.54
C PRO A 32 -5.31 8.53 -13.33
N LEU A 33 -4.29 8.89 -12.57
CA LEU A 33 -4.41 9.68 -11.34
C LEU A 33 -4.21 11.18 -11.56
N LYS A 34 -3.55 11.58 -12.66
CA LYS A 34 -3.22 13.00 -12.95
C LYS A 34 -4.43 13.89 -13.18
N GLU A 35 -5.53 13.32 -13.67
CA GLU A 35 -6.77 14.06 -13.94
C GLU A 35 -7.66 14.18 -12.69
N LEU A 36 -7.28 13.50 -11.60
CA LEU A 36 -8.04 13.48 -10.35
C LEU A 36 -7.56 14.59 -9.40
N SER A 37 -8.45 15.04 -8.52
CA SER A 37 -8.05 15.91 -7.41
C SER A 37 -7.02 15.20 -6.51
N VAL A 38 -6.17 15.96 -5.82
CA VAL A 38 -5.11 15.41 -4.94
C VAL A 38 -5.66 14.37 -3.96
N GLY A 39 -6.85 14.63 -3.38
CA GLY A 39 -7.51 13.68 -2.49
C GLY A 39 -7.94 12.40 -3.18
N ALA A 40 -8.52 12.49 -4.38
CA ALA A 40 -8.93 11.32 -5.17
C ALA A 40 -7.72 10.53 -5.69
N ALA A 41 -6.63 11.22 -6.07
CA ALA A 41 -5.38 10.60 -6.47
C ALA A 41 -4.74 9.81 -5.29
N THR A 42 -4.80 10.34 -4.07
CA THR A 42 -4.32 9.65 -2.87
C THR A 42 -5.12 8.37 -2.58
N ILE A 43 -6.44 8.41 -2.73
CA ILE A 43 -7.29 7.23 -2.59
C ILE A 43 -6.96 6.19 -3.68
N GLY A 44 -6.82 6.64 -4.93
CA GLY A 44 -6.43 5.77 -6.05
C GLY A 44 -5.08 5.10 -5.82
N MET A 45 -4.09 5.83 -5.31
CA MET A 45 -2.78 5.28 -4.93
C MET A 45 -2.91 4.22 -3.83
N SER A 46 -3.69 4.48 -2.78
CA SER A 46 -3.95 3.52 -1.71
C SER A 46 -4.65 2.26 -2.24
N PHE A 47 -5.56 2.40 -3.19
CA PHE A 47 -6.24 1.27 -3.83
C PHE A 47 -5.28 0.40 -4.65
N VAL A 48 -4.39 1.02 -5.43
CA VAL A 48 -3.34 0.28 -6.18
C VAL A 48 -2.44 -0.50 -5.22
N ILE A 49 -2.02 0.12 -4.12
CA ILE A 49 -1.22 -0.54 -3.08
C ILE A 49 -1.98 -1.72 -2.46
N THR A 50 -3.29 -1.56 -2.23
CA THR A 50 -4.16 -2.64 -1.74
C THR A 50 -4.17 -3.84 -2.70
N LEU A 51 -4.25 -3.61 -4.01
CA LEU A 51 -4.19 -4.68 -5.01
C LEU A 51 -2.83 -5.40 -5.01
N ILE A 52 -1.74 -4.65 -4.94
CA ILE A 52 -0.38 -5.21 -4.86
C ILE A 52 -0.23 -6.05 -3.58
N ASN A 53 -0.86 -5.63 -2.48
CA ASN A 53 -0.81 -6.35 -1.21
C ASN A 53 -1.46 -7.74 -1.25
N ILE A 54 -2.43 -7.96 -2.11
CA ILE A 54 -3.02 -9.29 -2.32
C ILE A 54 -1.98 -10.27 -2.82
N VAL A 55 -1.06 -9.80 -3.69
CA VAL A 55 -0.02 -10.63 -4.31
C VAL A 55 1.21 -10.77 -3.40
N ILE A 56 1.60 -9.69 -2.74
CA ILE A 56 2.81 -9.65 -1.90
C ILE A 56 2.41 -9.33 -0.45
N PRO A 57 2.14 -10.32 0.40
CA PRO A 57 1.68 -10.08 1.78
C PRO A 57 2.79 -9.62 2.73
N SER A 58 4.07 -9.71 2.33
CA SER A 58 5.21 -9.31 3.16
C SER A 58 5.39 -7.80 3.20
N ALA A 59 5.21 -7.19 4.38
CA ALA A 59 5.34 -5.74 4.57
C ALA A 59 6.76 -5.22 4.26
N SER A 60 7.79 -5.91 4.70
CA SER A 60 9.20 -5.51 4.47
C SER A 60 9.58 -5.57 2.99
N ALA A 61 9.15 -6.61 2.28
CA ALA A 61 9.40 -6.73 0.84
C ALA A 61 8.67 -5.62 0.06
N LYS A 62 7.44 -5.28 0.44
CA LYS A 62 6.67 -4.19 -0.19
C LYS A 62 7.31 -2.83 0.02
N VAL A 63 7.73 -2.52 1.25
CA VAL A 63 8.43 -1.25 1.53
C VAL A 63 9.64 -1.12 0.62
N ALA A 64 10.45 -2.15 0.51
CA ALA A 64 11.66 -2.13 -0.31
C ALA A 64 11.36 -1.92 -1.81
N ILE A 65 10.26 -2.47 -2.32
CA ILE A 65 9.87 -2.37 -3.74
C ILE A 65 9.08 -1.08 -4.01
N LEU A 66 8.16 -0.70 -3.12
CA LEU A 66 7.21 0.38 -3.37
C LEU A 66 7.70 1.76 -2.92
N CYS A 67 8.55 1.86 -1.89
CA CYS A 67 9.07 3.17 -1.46
C CYS A 67 9.75 3.96 -2.58
N PRO A 68 10.63 3.36 -3.40
CA PRO A 68 11.24 4.06 -4.54
C PRO A 68 10.24 4.53 -5.60
N ILE A 69 9.06 3.92 -5.64
CA ILE A 69 8.00 4.26 -6.60
C ILE A 69 7.05 5.31 -6.02
N ILE A 70 6.69 5.19 -4.75
CA ILE A 70 5.74 6.08 -4.06
C ILE A 70 6.28 7.51 -3.97
N GLN A 71 7.56 7.67 -3.67
CA GLN A 71 8.16 9.00 -3.55
C GLN A 71 7.99 9.83 -4.83
N PRO A 72 8.47 9.40 -6.02
CA PRO A 72 8.29 10.17 -7.24
C PRO A 72 6.82 10.26 -7.70
N MET A 73 5.97 9.30 -7.32
CA MET A 73 4.53 9.42 -7.54
C MET A 73 3.93 10.58 -6.75
N CYS A 74 4.27 10.70 -5.48
CA CYS A 74 3.80 11.81 -4.62
C CYS A 74 4.27 13.15 -5.18
N GLU A 75 5.53 13.26 -5.60
CA GLU A 75 6.08 14.46 -6.21
C GLU A 75 5.35 14.83 -7.51
N THR A 76 5.06 13.85 -8.36
CA THR A 76 4.36 14.05 -9.65
C THR A 76 2.90 14.46 -9.48
N LEU A 77 2.22 13.95 -8.45
CA LEU A 77 0.81 14.19 -8.18
C LEU A 77 0.58 15.36 -7.21
N GLY A 78 1.64 15.97 -6.69
CA GLY A 78 1.55 17.05 -5.70
C GLY A 78 0.99 16.60 -4.35
N ILE A 79 1.14 15.31 -4.01
CA ILE A 79 0.69 14.73 -2.75
C ILE A 79 1.80 14.91 -1.71
N PRO A 80 1.53 15.46 -0.51
CA PRO A 80 2.51 15.49 0.56
C PRO A 80 3.04 14.09 0.88
N LEU A 81 4.35 13.94 1.05
CA LEU A 81 4.98 12.63 1.23
C LEU A 81 4.43 11.88 2.45
N GLN A 82 4.10 12.59 3.52
CA GLN A 82 3.47 12.01 4.72
C GLN A 82 2.09 11.41 4.43
N VAL A 83 1.32 12.06 3.57
CA VAL A 83 0.02 11.55 3.12
C VAL A 83 0.21 10.31 2.24
N GLY A 84 1.25 10.30 1.39
CA GLY A 84 1.64 9.15 0.60
C GLY A 84 2.01 7.93 1.44
N VAL A 85 2.80 8.13 2.50
CA VAL A 85 3.14 7.09 3.47
C VAL A 85 1.89 6.59 4.20
N SER A 86 0.98 7.47 4.58
CA SER A 86 -0.28 7.10 5.22
C SER A 86 -1.17 6.27 4.27
N ALA A 87 -1.24 6.65 2.99
CA ALA A 87 -1.96 5.90 1.97
C ALA A 87 -1.39 4.48 1.78
N PHE A 88 -0.05 4.35 1.79
CA PHE A 88 0.63 3.05 1.79
C PHE A 88 0.26 2.22 3.01
N MET A 89 0.34 2.79 4.22
CA MET A 89 0.06 2.09 5.46
C MET A 89 -1.39 1.59 5.53
N PHE A 90 -2.35 2.41 5.11
CA PHE A 90 -3.76 2.01 5.12
C PHE A 90 -4.05 0.91 4.09
N GLY A 91 -3.53 1.03 2.87
CA GLY A 91 -3.67 -0.01 1.85
C GLY A 91 -3.05 -1.34 2.29
N ASP A 92 -1.88 -1.30 2.94
CA ASP A 92 -1.18 -2.46 3.45
C ASP A 92 -1.95 -3.15 4.60
N LYS A 93 -2.30 -2.40 5.64
CA LYS A 93 -2.84 -2.97 6.88
C LYS A 93 -4.24 -3.51 6.73
N LEU A 94 -5.11 -2.80 6.01
CA LEU A 94 -6.49 -3.24 5.79
C LEU A 94 -6.56 -4.59 5.10
N THR A 95 -5.72 -4.81 4.08
CA THR A 95 -5.73 -6.05 3.32
C THR A 95 -5.10 -7.21 4.11
N ASN A 96 -4.08 -6.93 4.92
CA ASN A 96 -3.39 -7.96 5.70
C ASN A 96 -4.32 -8.65 6.71
N ILE A 97 -5.31 -7.96 7.26
CA ILE A 97 -6.28 -8.54 8.18
C ILE A 97 -7.06 -9.70 7.52
N LEU A 98 -7.40 -9.55 6.24
CA LEU A 98 -8.19 -10.54 5.51
C LEU A 98 -7.33 -11.49 4.65
N SER A 99 -6.02 -11.28 4.58
CA SER A 99 -5.17 -12.07 3.68
C SER A 99 -5.04 -13.53 4.12
N PRO A 100 -5.45 -14.51 3.28
CA PRO A 100 -5.24 -15.92 3.57
C PRO A 100 -3.77 -16.34 3.42
N PHE A 101 -2.93 -15.48 2.85
CA PHE A 101 -1.50 -15.75 2.65
C PHE A 101 -0.64 -15.30 3.83
N LEU A 102 -1.22 -14.60 4.81
CA LEU A 102 -0.51 -14.17 6.00
C LEU A 102 -0.46 -15.33 7.03
N GLY A 103 0.72 -15.89 7.24
CA GLY A 103 0.94 -17.03 8.12
C GLY A 103 0.44 -16.81 9.56
N ILE A 104 0.51 -15.57 10.05
CA ILE A 104 0.01 -15.20 11.39
C ILE A 104 -1.51 -15.38 11.46
N THR A 105 -2.24 -14.87 10.47
CA THR A 105 -3.72 -14.98 10.43
C THR A 105 -4.16 -16.44 10.34
N VAL A 106 -3.59 -17.18 9.38
CA VAL A 106 -3.95 -18.59 9.18
C VAL A 106 -3.53 -19.46 10.37
N GLY A 107 -2.34 -19.22 10.91
CA GLY A 107 -1.83 -19.93 12.09
C GLY A 107 -2.71 -19.71 13.34
N SER A 108 -3.11 -18.45 13.60
CA SER A 108 -4.00 -18.12 14.72
C SER A 108 -5.38 -18.79 14.57
N LEU A 109 -5.94 -18.78 13.36
CA LEU A 109 -7.23 -19.43 13.08
C LEU A 109 -7.15 -20.96 13.23
N ALA A 110 -6.05 -21.56 12.80
CA ALA A 110 -5.82 -23.00 12.97
C ALA A 110 -5.74 -23.38 14.45
N LEU A 111 -5.00 -22.61 15.27
CA LEU A 111 -4.91 -22.83 16.71
C LEU A 111 -6.26 -22.65 17.42
N ALA A 112 -7.07 -21.71 16.95
CA ALA A 112 -8.41 -21.46 17.50
C ALA A 112 -9.47 -22.42 16.96
N ASN A 113 -9.15 -23.33 16.02
CA ASN A 113 -10.10 -24.21 15.32
C ASN A 113 -11.26 -23.46 14.64
N ILE A 114 -10.98 -22.25 14.12
CA ILE A 114 -11.97 -21.42 13.43
C ILE A 114 -11.76 -21.56 11.92
N PRO A 115 -12.77 -21.99 11.13
CA PRO A 115 -12.65 -22.04 9.69
C PRO A 115 -12.54 -20.62 9.09
N TYR A 116 -11.62 -20.43 8.14
CA TYR A 116 -11.35 -19.14 7.51
C TYR A 116 -12.61 -18.46 6.96
N ASN A 117 -13.51 -19.21 6.35
CA ASN A 117 -14.77 -18.68 5.81
C ASN A 117 -15.65 -18.00 6.86
N LYS A 118 -15.69 -18.53 8.09
CA LYS A 118 -16.44 -17.95 9.20
C LYS A 118 -15.77 -16.65 9.68
N TYR A 119 -14.46 -16.67 9.80
CA TYR A 119 -13.66 -15.49 10.14
C TYR A 119 -13.83 -14.37 9.11
N ALA A 120 -13.67 -14.68 7.82
CA ALA A 120 -13.80 -13.73 6.73
C ALA A 120 -15.17 -13.04 6.71
N LYS A 121 -16.26 -13.81 6.86
CA LYS A 121 -17.62 -13.25 6.90
C LYS A 121 -17.84 -12.31 8.09
N TRP A 122 -17.20 -12.58 9.22
CA TRP A 122 -17.36 -11.78 10.42
C TRP A 122 -16.49 -10.50 10.36
N VAL A 123 -15.29 -10.61 9.82
CA VAL A 123 -14.33 -9.49 9.73
C VAL A 123 -14.63 -8.56 8.56
N LEU A 124 -15.18 -9.06 7.46
CA LEU A 124 -15.45 -8.27 6.25
C LEU A 124 -16.25 -6.98 6.50
N PRO A 125 -17.39 -6.98 7.24
CA PRO A 125 -18.13 -5.74 7.48
C PRO A 125 -17.34 -4.73 8.32
N ILE A 126 -16.57 -5.20 9.30
CA ILE A 126 -15.71 -4.34 10.12
C ILE A 126 -14.61 -3.71 9.25
N LEU A 127 -14.02 -4.51 8.36
CA LEU A 127 -12.97 -4.07 7.46
C LEU A 127 -13.47 -3.04 6.44
N VAL A 128 -14.70 -3.20 5.94
CA VAL A 128 -15.34 -2.20 5.06
C VAL A 128 -15.54 -0.87 5.78
N ILE A 129 -16.01 -0.89 7.03
CA ILE A 129 -16.18 0.34 7.83
C ILE A 129 -14.82 1.01 8.06
N LEU A 130 -13.80 0.23 8.45
CA LEU A 130 -12.44 0.75 8.65
C LEU A 130 -11.85 1.31 7.36
N ALA A 131 -12.08 0.67 6.22
CA ALA A 131 -11.64 1.15 4.92
C ALA A 131 -12.30 2.50 4.57
N MET A 132 -13.62 2.62 4.77
CA MET A 132 -14.33 3.88 4.54
C MET A 132 -13.77 5.01 5.41
N VAL A 133 -13.60 4.76 6.71
CA VAL A 133 -13.02 5.75 7.63
C VAL A 133 -11.59 6.13 7.20
N SER A 134 -10.77 5.16 6.82
CA SER A 134 -9.40 5.39 6.36
C SER A 134 -9.35 6.22 5.09
N TYR A 135 -10.21 5.94 4.11
CA TYR A 135 -10.27 6.72 2.86
C TYR A 135 -10.78 8.14 3.08
N VAL A 136 -11.77 8.35 3.96
CA VAL A 136 -12.22 9.69 4.36
C VAL A 136 -11.08 10.45 5.04
N CYS A 137 -10.36 9.80 5.95
CA CYS A 137 -9.22 10.39 6.63
C CYS A 137 -8.12 10.80 5.64
N LEU A 138 -7.77 9.91 4.69
CA LEU A 138 -6.79 10.20 3.64
C LEU A 138 -7.22 11.39 2.78
N PHE A 139 -8.48 11.45 2.39
CA PHE A 139 -9.02 12.55 1.61
C PHE A 139 -8.87 13.89 2.34
N VAL A 140 -9.24 13.92 3.61
CA VAL A 140 -9.12 15.12 4.46
C VAL A 140 -7.66 15.54 4.63
N LEU A 141 -6.76 14.59 4.94
CA LEU A 141 -5.33 14.86 5.10
C LEU A 141 -4.69 15.39 3.80
N ALA A 142 -5.10 14.85 2.66
CA ALA A 142 -4.63 15.31 1.35
C ALA A 142 -5.11 16.74 1.04
N GLN A 143 -6.35 17.10 1.40
CA GLN A 143 -6.90 18.44 1.20
C GLN A 143 -6.26 19.49 2.11
N ILE A 144 -5.94 19.14 3.34
CA ILE A 144 -5.26 20.03 4.30
C ILE A 144 -3.77 20.20 3.93
N GLY A 145 -3.22 19.31 3.11
CA GLY A 145 -1.79 19.35 2.77
C GLY A 145 -0.89 18.98 3.95
N TRP A 146 -1.34 18.02 4.78
CA TRP A 146 -0.64 17.65 6.00
C TRP A 146 0.79 17.15 5.73
N GLN A 147 1.76 17.77 6.40
CA GLN A 147 3.18 17.49 6.21
C GLN A 147 3.85 16.83 7.44
N GLY A 148 3.05 16.54 8.49
CA GLY A 148 3.55 15.94 9.73
C GLY A 148 3.72 16.94 10.85
#